data_b42737af592dd040a26db35680ace25e
#
_entry.id   b42737af592dd040a26db35680ace25e
#
_cell.length_a   1.000
_cell.length_b   1.000
_cell.length_c   1.000
_cell.angle_alpha   90.00
_cell.angle_beta   90.00
_cell.angle_gamma   90.00
#
_symmetry.space_group_name_H-M   'P 1'
#
loop_
_entity.id
_entity.type
_entity.pdbx_description
1 polymer ?
#
loop_
_entity_poly.entity_id
_entity_poly.type
_entity_poly.pdbx_seq_one_letter_code
_entity_poly.pdbx_strand_id
1 'polypeptide(L)'
;MFSLIFKFTTCGLETCFMLEIIKFNGILYKNAIIFFRRYHMLASLKEFRRLYFEMQKQLPFLDCYISDLKPFWDDLPAEAPTAYKKLSCTEGNPRLVIQTEHSFEEISAMAKAEPEVNFIIASGDKKMLYHIEPVTRLLQEVPNLYLATGNLCNTFALERLIDAGCKDKLLYGSMFPFLSPGEALAQVVLGRFDWETRCAIAGNNFRRLLGEEPVIPEELPEIKIPALFIDAHGHTLEENTPSRFPAPGSRSVWESWEEKLDFFGLTNFLFTPSETIGDASKFNAKDLIGSCCEDSAGRMRYFEGFDPRYLRESLENLEKSLPDPMCVGIKIHPAGHRTDADSPLYEEVFKIAAKYGKPIMTHSWGISDYNPVQKHSTPERFECHLKAYPEVRFVFGHTGGRPNGFPAAAKMINKYPQCMGDFSGDLFFNGHIRHAVSEIGADRLMFGTDMYWIDPRCTMGMLLEIEDLSDEDFLKIASLNAKHFYGV
;
A
#
# COMPACT_ATOMS: atom_id res chain seq x y z
N MET A 1 -38.33 30.48 11.92
CA MET A 1 -38.34 29.83 10.60
C MET A 1 -37.46 30.69 9.70
N PHE A 2 -36.18 30.38 9.57
CA PHE A 2 -35.25 31.16 8.71
C PHE A 2 -34.92 30.32 7.50
N SER A 3 -35.19 30.90 6.33
CA SER A 3 -34.93 30.28 5.04
C SER A 3 -33.48 30.52 4.65
N LEU A 4 -32.70 29.44 4.50
CA LEU A 4 -31.36 29.50 3.90
C LEU A 4 -31.54 29.65 2.38
N ILE A 5 -31.14 30.80 1.86
CA ILE A 5 -31.11 31.03 0.41
C ILE A 5 -29.69 30.72 -0.08
N PHE A 6 -29.53 29.66 -0.88
CA PHE A 6 -28.32 29.36 -1.61
C PHE A 6 -28.39 30.04 -2.99
N LYS A 7 -27.43 30.91 -3.28
CA LYS A 7 -27.22 31.41 -4.64
C LYS A 7 -26.07 30.65 -5.28
N PHE A 8 -26.37 29.97 -6.38
CA PHE A 8 -25.38 29.34 -7.24
C PHE A 8 -25.06 30.27 -8.41
N THR A 9 -23.84 30.63 -8.61
CA THR A 9 -23.39 31.30 -9.83
C THR A 9 -22.45 30.35 -10.58
N THR A 10 -22.88 29.93 -11.77
CA THR A 10 -22.03 29.19 -12.72
C THR A 10 -21.27 30.19 -13.56
N CYS A 11 -19.96 30.22 -13.44
CA CYS A 11 -19.07 30.87 -14.40
C CYS A 11 -18.20 29.80 -15.03
N GLY A 12 -18.10 29.77 -16.34
CA GLY A 12 -17.62 28.67 -17.15
C GLY A 12 -16.29 28.04 -16.72
N LEU A 13 -16.28 26.73 -16.73
CA LEU A 13 -15.18 25.77 -16.63
C LEU A 13 -14.50 25.54 -15.27
N GLU A 14 -14.79 26.33 -14.24
CA GLU A 14 -14.44 25.99 -12.85
C GLU A 14 -15.63 26.31 -11.95
N THR A 15 -16.23 25.28 -11.34
CA THR A 15 -17.31 25.48 -10.36
C THR A 15 -16.70 26.02 -9.08
N CYS A 16 -16.50 27.34 -9.02
CA CYS A 16 -16.08 28.02 -7.81
C CYS A 16 -17.30 28.20 -6.90
N PHE A 17 -17.45 27.38 -5.87
CA PHE A 17 -18.46 27.57 -4.84
C PHE A 17 -17.99 28.68 -3.89
N MET A 18 -18.46 29.92 -4.13
CA MET A 18 -18.36 30.97 -3.11
C MET A 18 -19.55 30.87 -2.16
N LEU A 19 -19.25 30.46 -0.93
CA LEU A 19 -20.20 30.52 0.18
C LEU A 19 -20.11 31.92 0.82
N GLU A 20 -21.07 32.81 0.57
CA GLU A 20 -21.34 33.94 1.47
C GLU A 20 -22.07 33.42 2.70
N ILE A 21 -21.30 33.17 3.79
CA ILE A 21 -21.85 32.80 5.08
C ILE A 21 -22.04 34.03 5.91
N ILE A 22 -23.31 34.45 6.08
CA ILE A 22 -23.69 35.41 7.12
C ILE A 22 -23.36 34.82 8.49
N LYS A 23 -22.58 35.53 9.28
CA LYS A 23 -22.11 35.14 10.61
C LYS A 23 -23.23 34.66 11.51
N PHE A 24 -23.24 33.36 11.80
CA PHE A 24 -23.98 32.78 12.95
C PHE A 24 -23.07 31.77 13.67
N ASN A 25 -22.98 31.93 14.98
CA ASN A 25 -22.30 31.10 16.00
C ASN A 25 -21.35 30.00 15.52
N GLY A 26 -20.07 30.08 15.90
CA GLY A 26 -18.94 29.27 15.40
C GLY A 26 -19.10 27.74 15.35
N ILE A 27 -20.09 27.14 16.00
CA ILE A 27 -20.42 25.71 15.97
C ILE A 27 -21.15 25.32 14.66
N LEU A 28 -22.10 26.13 14.20
CA LEU A 28 -22.80 25.89 12.93
C LEU A 28 -21.85 26.01 11.73
N TYR A 29 -20.88 26.92 11.81
CA TYR A 29 -19.86 27.11 10.77
C TYR A 29 -18.92 25.90 10.64
N LYS A 30 -18.40 25.38 11.77
CA LYS A 30 -17.55 24.16 11.76
C LYS A 30 -18.29 22.95 11.19
N ASN A 31 -19.54 22.74 11.61
CA ASN A 31 -20.34 21.62 11.11
C ASN A 31 -20.66 21.74 9.62
N ALA A 32 -20.91 22.95 9.11
CA ALA A 32 -21.12 23.18 7.68
C ALA A 32 -19.84 22.88 6.88
N ILE A 33 -18.66 23.35 7.32
CA ILE A 33 -17.38 23.05 6.64
C ILE A 33 -17.09 21.57 6.63
N ILE A 34 -17.30 20.86 7.75
CA ILE A 34 -17.11 19.41 7.84
C ILE A 34 -18.04 18.69 6.86
N PHE A 35 -19.33 19.10 6.81
CA PHE A 35 -20.31 18.54 5.89
C PHE A 35 -19.90 18.75 4.41
N PHE A 36 -19.50 19.98 4.03
CA PHE A 36 -19.05 20.26 2.68
C PHE A 36 -17.80 19.48 2.27
N ARG A 37 -16.80 19.40 3.15
CA ARG A 37 -15.59 18.60 2.89
C ARG A 37 -15.94 17.11 2.68
N ARG A 38 -16.77 16.54 3.55
CA ARG A 38 -17.22 15.15 3.42
C ARG A 38 -18.01 14.93 2.13
N TYR A 39 -18.89 15.86 1.76
CA TYR A 39 -19.63 15.79 0.49
C TYR A 39 -18.70 15.81 -0.71
N HIS A 40 -17.70 16.68 -0.74
CA HIS A 40 -16.72 16.73 -1.82
C HIS A 40 -15.88 15.44 -1.89
N MET A 41 -15.45 14.90 -0.76
CA MET A 41 -14.71 13.64 -0.72
C MET A 41 -15.56 12.50 -1.30
N LEU A 42 -16.82 12.39 -0.93
CA LEU A 42 -17.74 11.37 -1.45
C LEU A 42 -17.97 11.53 -2.96
N ALA A 43 -18.16 12.76 -3.45
CA ALA A 43 -18.33 13.02 -4.87
C ALA A 43 -17.06 12.65 -5.67
N SER A 44 -15.88 13.03 -5.18
CA SER A 44 -14.60 12.69 -5.80
C SER A 44 -14.35 11.18 -5.79
N LEU A 45 -14.70 10.47 -4.69
CA LEU A 45 -14.58 9.01 -4.62
C LEU A 45 -15.48 8.32 -5.63
N LYS A 46 -16.75 8.73 -5.71
CA LYS A 46 -17.71 8.14 -6.68
C LYS A 46 -17.23 8.28 -8.12
N GLU A 47 -16.76 9.47 -8.48
CA GLU A 47 -16.20 9.71 -9.81
C GLU A 47 -14.94 8.89 -10.05
N PHE A 48 -14.03 8.82 -9.10
CA PHE A 48 -12.82 8.01 -9.19
C PHE A 48 -13.14 6.52 -9.38
N ARG A 49 -14.04 5.95 -8.56
CA ARG A 49 -14.49 4.55 -8.72
C ARG A 49 -15.11 4.31 -10.07
N ARG A 50 -16.00 5.22 -10.54
CA ARG A 50 -16.62 5.13 -11.87
C ARG A 50 -15.57 5.08 -12.98
N LEU A 51 -14.64 6.03 -13.00
CA LEU A 51 -13.57 6.09 -14.00
C LEU A 51 -12.65 4.87 -13.95
N TYR A 52 -12.30 4.40 -12.74
CA TYR A 52 -11.49 3.20 -12.55
C TYR A 52 -12.14 1.98 -13.21
N PHE A 53 -13.40 1.72 -12.94
CA PHE A 53 -14.12 0.58 -13.51
C PHE A 53 -14.40 0.75 -15.02
N GLU A 54 -14.63 1.97 -15.51
CA GLU A 54 -14.72 2.23 -16.95
C GLU A 54 -13.38 1.90 -17.64
N MET A 55 -12.28 2.38 -17.11
CA MET A 55 -10.94 2.09 -17.64
C MET A 55 -10.67 0.59 -17.63
N GLN A 56 -10.96 -0.10 -16.52
CA GLN A 56 -10.81 -1.55 -16.42
C GLN A 56 -11.60 -2.30 -17.48
N LYS A 57 -12.84 -1.90 -17.73
CA LYS A 57 -13.70 -2.53 -18.77
C LYS A 57 -13.23 -2.23 -20.19
N GLN A 58 -12.69 -1.04 -20.42
CA GLN A 58 -12.23 -0.60 -21.74
C GLN A 58 -10.91 -1.26 -22.13
N LEU A 59 -10.02 -1.48 -21.17
CA LEU A 59 -8.71 -2.08 -21.41
C LEU A 59 -8.82 -3.53 -21.86
N PRO A 60 -8.02 -3.97 -22.84
CA PRO A 60 -8.08 -5.30 -23.44
C PRO A 60 -7.44 -6.37 -22.57
N PHE A 61 -7.79 -6.42 -21.27
CA PHE A 61 -7.17 -7.36 -20.34
C PHE A 61 -7.25 -8.81 -20.83
N LEU A 62 -6.10 -9.46 -20.77
CA LEU A 62 -5.94 -10.89 -20.99
C LEU A 62 -4.88 -11.41 -20.00
N ASP A 63 -5.33 -12.14 -19.00
CA ASP A 63 -4.50 -12.62 -17.90
C ASP A 63 -3.66 -13.83 -18.34
N CYS A 64 -2.35 -13.72 -18.19
CA CYS A 64 -1.40 -14.76 -18.54
C CYS A 64 -1.04 -15.68 -17.36
N TYR A 65 -1.47 -15.34 -16.13
CA TYR A 65 -1.10 -16.11 -14.94
C TYR A 65 -2.28 -16.29 -13.97
N ILE A 66 -3.00 -17.39 -14.16
CA ILE A 66 -4.03 -17.86 -13.24
C ILE A 66 -3.44 -18.97 -12.38
N SER A 67 -3.64 -18.89 -11.07
CA SER A 67 -3.11 -19.84 -10.09
C SER A 67 -3.97 -21.10 -9.94
N ASP A 68 -3.34 -22.23 -9.67
CA ASP A 68 -4.00 -23.46 -9.22
C ASP A 68 -4.17 -23.50 -7.69
N LEU A 69 -3.57 -22.55 -6.97
CA LEU A 69 -3.74 -22.41 -5.54
C LEU A 69 -5.15 -21.92 -5.21
N LYS A 70 -5.75 -22.51 -4.19
CA LYS A 70 -7.07 -22.06 -3.71
C LYS A 70 -6.98 -20.76 -2.99
N PRO A 71 -8.04 -19.91 -3.04
CA PRO A 71 -8.13 -18.74 -2.18
C PRO A 71 -8.17 -19.17 -0.70
N PHE A 72 -7.81 -18.27 0.20
CA PHE A 72 -7.86 -18.51 1.64
C PHE A 72 -9.28 -18.39 2.22
N TRP A 73 -10.17 -17.66 1.53
CA TRP A 73 -11.52 -17.38 1.99
C TRP A 73 -12.52 -18.06 1.05
N ASP A 74 -13.54 -18.74 1.63
CA ASP A 74 -14.47 -19.60 0.87
C ASP A 74 -15.63 -18.81 0.19
N ASP A 75 -15.85 -17.55 0.57
CA ASP A 75 -16.98 -16.72 0.15
C ASP A 75 -16.66 -15.75 -1.01
N LEU A 76 -15.65 -16.09 -1.81
CA LEU A 76 -15.18 -15.24 -2.90
C LEU A 76 -15.84 -15.54 -4.24
N PRO A 77 -15.90 -14.54 -5.16
CA PRO A 77 -16.32 -14.79 -6.52
C PRO A 77 -15.49 -15.89 -7.18
N ALA A 78 -16.17 -16.86 -7.78
CA ALA A 78 -15.52 -17.99 -8.45
C ALA A 78 -14.97 -17.63 -9.83
N GLU A 79 -15.38 -16.50 -10.41
CA GLU A 79 -15.02 -16.05 -11.75
C GLU A 79 -13.92 -14.99 -11.73
N ALA A 80 -12.93 -15.17 -12.61
CA ALA A 80 -11.89 -14.18 -12.80
C ALA A 80 -12.52 -12.87 -13.37
N PRO A 81 -12.08 -11.69 -12.87
CA PRO A 81 -12.64 -10.40 -13.33
C PRO A 81 -12.21 -10.02 -14.76
N THR A 82 -11.26 -10.75 -15.34
CA THR A 82 -10.72 -10.52 -16.68
C THR A 82 -10.72 -11.83 -17.48
N ALA A 83 -10.70 -11.73 -18.81
CA ALA A 83 -10.40 -12.88 -19.66
C ALA A 83 -9.00 -13.42 -19.34
N TYR A 84 -8.83 -14.73 -19.42
CA TYR A 84 -7.53 -15.36 -19.13
C TYR A 84 -7.23 -16.52 -20.07
N LYS A 85 -5.96 -16.88 -20.14
CA LYS A 85 -5.50 -18.13 -20.76
C LYS A 85 -4.56 -18.85 -19.83
N LYS A 86 -4.97 -20.03 -19.37
CA LYS A 86 -4.14 -20.86 -18.50
C LYS A 86 -2.95 -21.41 -19.28
N LEU A 87 -1.75 -21.19 -18.76
CA LEU A 87 -0.50 -21.67 -19.31
C LEU A 87 0.05 -22.81 -18.47
N SER A 88 0.90 -23.65 -19.11
CA SER A 88 1.64 -24.72 -18.45
C SER A 88 3.07 -24.26 -18.10
N CYS A 89 3.66 -24.87 -17.06
CA CYS A 89 5.06 -24.71 -16.72
C CYS A 89 5.98 -25.70 -17.44
N THR A 90 5.43 -26.77 -18.05
CA THR A 90 6.21 -27.87 -18.61
C THR A 90 6.14 -27.99 -20.13
N GLU A 91 5.08 -27.49 -20.75
CA GLU A 91 4.83 -27.66 -22.19
C GLU A 91 4.15 -26.45 -22.82
N GLY A 92 4.15 -26.42 -24.15
CA GLY A 92 3.54 -25.34 -24.94
C GLY A 92 4.47 -24.15 -25.20
N ASN A 93 3.95 -23.17 -25.91
CA ASN A 93 4.60 -21.89 -26.21
C ASN A 93 3.51 -20.81 -26.26
N PRO A 94 3.49 -19.80 -25.36
CA PRO A 94 4.44 -19.58 -24.27
C PRO A 94 4.28 -20.53 -23.06
N ARG A 95 5.33 -20.61 -22.23
CA ARG A 95 5.36 -21.35 -20.94
C ARG A 95 5.62 -20.46 -19.76
N LEU A 96 5.02 -20.81 -18.59
CA LEU A 96 5.31 -20.17 -17.30
C LEU A 96 6.59 -20.70 -16.68
N VAL A 97 7.34 -19.82 -16.00
CA VAL A 97 8.44 -20.18 -15.11
C VAL A 97 8.22 -19.48 -13.78
N ILE A 98 8.05 -20.25 -12.72
CA ILE A 98 7.78 -19.71 -11.39
C ILE A 98 9.09 -19.34 -10.70
N GLN A 99 9.29 -18.05 -10.43
CA GLN A 99 10.55 -17.50 -9.90
C GLN A 99 10.89 -18.07 -8.51
N THR A 100 9.90 -18.39 -7.67
CA THR A 100 10.16 -19.00 -6.36
C THR A 100 10.68 -20.44 -6.42
N GLU A 101 10.57 -21.09 -7.58
CA GLU A 101 11.05 -22.47 -7.82
C GLU A 101 12.41 -22.50 -8.53
N HIS A 102 12.81 -21.39 -9.17
CA HIS A 102 14.02 -21.32 -10.00
C HIS A 102 14.83 -20.05 -9.72
N SER A 103 16.16 -20.16 -9.72
CA SER A 103 17.04 -18.99 -9.72
C SER A 103 16.99 -18.26 -11.05
N PHE A 104 17.41 -17.00 -11.08
CA PHE A 104 17.48 -16.21 -12.32
C PHE A 104 18.48 -16.79 -13.34
N GLU A 105 19.56 -17.42 -12.86
CA GLU A 105 20.54 -18.12 -13.68
C GLU A 105 19.91 -19.35 -14.35
N GLU A 106 19.12 -20.14 -13.62
CA GLU A 106 18.39 -21.28 -14.17
C GLU A 106 17.35 -20.82 -15.19
N ILE A 107 16.57 -19.77 -14.90
CA ILE A 107 15.59 -19.19 -15.84
C ILE A 107 16.29 -18.74 -17.14
N SER A 108 17.43 -18.06 -17.02
CA SER A 108 18.23 -17.63 -18.17
C SER A 108 18.74 -18.82 -18.99
N ALA A 109 19.22 -19.87 -18.30
CA ALA A 109 19.71 -21.09 -18.97
C ALA A 109 18.61 -21.81 -19.72
N MET A 110 17.42 -21.97 -19.11
CA MET A 110 16.23 -22.58 -19.73
C MET A 110 15.83 -21.83 -21.00
N ALA A 111 15.71 -20.53 -20.94
CA ALA A 111 15.29 -19.70 -22.08
C ALA A 111 16.33 -19.73 -23.21
N LYS A 112 17.63 -19.72 -22.91
CA LYS A 112 18.71 -19.84 -23.90
C LYS A 112 18.79 -21.22 -24.52
N ALA A 113 18.41 -22.28 -23.80
CA ALA A 113 18.41 -23.66 -24.32
C ALA A 113 17.24 -23.93 -25.28
N GLU A 114 16.15 -23.20 -25.15
CA GLU A 114 14.95 -23.32 -26.00
C GLU A 114 14.59 -21.97 -26.63
N PRO A 115 15.38 -21.42 -27.56
CA PRO A 115 15.21 -20.05 -28.09
C PRO A 115 13.89 -19.84 -28.85
N GLU A 116 13.26 -20.92 -29.34
CA GLU A 116 11.96 -20.88 -30.03
C GLU A 116 10.76 -20.87 -29.07
N VAL A 117 10.99 -21.03 -27.76
CA VAL A 117 9.94 -21.01 -26.74
C VAL A 117 9.99 -19.69 -25.99
N ASN A 118 8.85 -19.02 -25.88
CA ASN A 118 8.70 -17.86 -25.05
C ASN A 118 8.44 -18.26 -23.60
N PHE A 119 9.25 -17.79 -22.67
CA PHE A 119 9.08 -18.03 -21.25
C PHE A 119 8.54 -16.80 -20.55
N ILE A 120 7.54 -16.99 -19.68
CA ILE A 120 6.93 -15.93 -18.88
C ILE A 120 7.32 -16.16 -17.43
N ILE A 121 8.11 -15.25 -16.88
CA ILE A 121 8.48 -15.26 -15.46
C ILE A 121 7.27 -14.82 -14.65
N ALA A 122 6.84 -15.66 -13.70
CA ALA A 122 5.83 -15.32 -12.70
C ALA A 122 6.44 -15.39 -11.30
N SER A 123 6.03 -14.50 -10.40
CA SER A 123 6.62 -14.39 -9.05
C SER A 123 6.41 -15.63 -8.18
N GLY A 124 5.29 -16.34 -8.32
CA GLY A 124 4.86 -17.38 -7.38
C GLY A 124 4.17 -16.75 -6.15
N ASP A 125 4.22 -17.46 -5.01
CA ASP A 125 3.55 -17.07 -3.76
C ASP A 125 4.28 -15.97 -2.96
N LYS A 126 5.44 -15.51 -3.43
CA LYS A 126 6.24 -14.45 -2.81
C LYS A 126 6.36 -13.25 -3.73
N LYS A 127 6.31 -12.05 -3.14
CA LYS A 127 6.47 -10.79 -3.87
C LYS A 127 7.85 -10.67 -4.50
N MET A 128 7.92 -10.04 -5.68
CA MET A 128 9.16 -9.79 -6.42
C MET A 128 9.80 -8.44 -6.02
N LEU A 129 9.80 -8.13 -4.72
CA LEU A 129 10.17 -6.82 -4.19
C LEU A 129 11.65 -6.46 -4.41
N TYR A 130 12.55 -7.43 -4.18
CA TYR A 130 14.01 -7.17 -4.18
C TYR A 130 14.69 -7.58 -5.49
N HIS A 131 13.94 -7.89 -6.53
CA HIS A 131 14.46 -8.52 -7.73
C HIS A 131 14.27 -7.68 -9.01
N ILE A 132 13.87 -6.40 -8.89
CA ILE A 132 13.59 -5.55 -10.06
C ILE A 132 14.83 -5.39 -10.95
N GLU A 133 16.02 -5.09 -10.38
CA GLU A 133 17.24 -4.93 -11.17
C GLU A 133 17.68 -6.23 -11.84
N PRO A 134 17.78 -7.39 -11.14
CA PRO A 134 18.06 -8.68 -11.78
C PRO A 134 17.08 -9.03 -12.90
N VAL A 135 15.78 -8.85 -12.68
CA VAL A 135 14.73 -9.11 -13.68
C VAL A 135 14.86 -8.17 -14.88
N THR A 136 15.11 -6.88 -14.66
CA THR A 136 15.32 -5.90 -15.73
C THR A 136 16.46 -6.34 -16.65
N ARG A 137 17.62 -6.67 -16.09
CA ARG A 137 18.77 -7.16 -16.87
C ARG A 137 18.43 -8.42 -17.65
N LEU A 138 17.74 -9.36 -16.98
CA LEU A 138 17.36 -10.62 -17.61
C LEU A 138 16.44 -10.40 -18.82
N LEU A 139 15.43 -9.54 -18.68
CA LEU A 139 14.53 -9.18 -19.78
C LEU A 139 15.25 -8.46 -20.92
N GLN A 140 16.27 -7.65 -20.64
CA GLN A 140 17.08 -6.97 -21.65
C GLN A 140 18.02 -7.93 -22.41
N GLU A 141 18.61 -8.90 -21.69
CA GLU A 141 19.63 -9.80 -22.24
C GLU A 141 19.04 -11.02 -22.96
N VAL A 142 17.85 -11.50 -22.56
CA VAL A 142 17.26 -12.73 -23.07
C VAL A 142 15.99 -12.43 -23.89
N PRO A 143 16.03 -12.57 -25.22
CA PRO A 143 14.95 -12.11 -26.10
C PRO A 143 13.61 -12.79 -25.88
N ASN A 144 13.59 -14.07 -25.55
CA ASN A 144 12.39 -14.89 -25.38
C ASN A 144 11.89 -14.99 -23.92
N LEU A 145 12.30 -14.02 -23.05
CA LEU A 145 11.78 -13.88 -21.70
C LEU A 145 10.81 -12.71 -21.60
N TYR A 146 9.74 -12.94 -20.86
CA TYR A 146 8.65 -12.01 -20.53
C TYR A 146 8.36 -12.06 -19.02
N LEU A 147 7.62 -11.08 -18.50
CA LEU A 147 7.30 -10.95 -17.08
C LEU A 147 5.81 -10.78 -16.88
N ALA A 148 5.20 -11.63 -16.05
CA ALA A 148 3.85 -11.45 -15.53
C ALA A 148 3.85 -10.42 -14.38
N THR A 149 2.86 -9.51 -14.36
CA THR A 149 2.82 -8.39 -13.41
C THR A 149 2.31 -8.76 -12.02
N GLY A 150 1.68 -9.93 -11.84
CA GLY A 150 1.15 -10.36 -10.54
C GLY A 150 2.23 -10.45 -9.47
N ASN A 151 1.94 -9.90 -8.30
CA ASN A 151 2.86 -9.81 -7.16
C ASN A 151 4.15 -8.98 -7.42
N LEU A 152 4.16 -8.17 -8.50
CA LEU A 152 5.21 -7.21 -8.83
C LEU A 152 4.89 -5.88 -8.13
N CYS A 153 5.09 -5.83 -6.83
CA CYS A 153 4.54 -4.79 -5.97
C CYS A 153 5.53 -3.67 -5.59
N ASN A 154 6.73 -3.65 -6.15
CA ASN A 154 7.68 -2.58 -5.85
C ASN A 154 7.17 -1.21 -6.36
N THR A 155 7.38 -0.15 -5.59
CA THR A 155 6.92 1.20 -5.95
C THR A 155 7.46 1.62 -7.33
N PHE A 156 6.53 1.98 -8.24
CA PHE A 156 6.81 2.30 -9.64
C PHE A 156 7.50 1.17 -10.43
N ALA A 157 7.25 -0.10 -10.08
CA ALA A 157 7.92 -1.23 -10.76
C ALA A 157 7.63 -1.24 -12.27
N LEU A 158 6.38 -1.03 -12.70
CA LEU A 158 6.01 -1.00 -14.12
C LEU A 158 6.70 0.15 -14.84
N GLU A 159 6.65 1.37 -14.28
CA GLU A 159 7.26 2.55 -14.83
C GLU A 159 8.79 2.35 -15.01
N ARG A 160 9.46 1.83 -13.98
CA ARG A 160 10.91 1.54 -14.02
C ARG A 160 11.27 0.53 -15.10
N LEU A 161 10.48 -0.52 -15.28
CA LEU A 161 10.68 -1.51 -16.34
C LEU A 161 10.40 -0.94 -17.74
N ILE A 162 9.40 -0.08 -17.87
CA ILE A 162 9.09 0.64 -19.12
C ILE A 162 10.24 1.58 -19.48
N ASP A 163 10.73 2.38 -18.55
CA ASP A 163 11.87 3.29 -18.72
C ASP A 163 13.15 2.55 -19.09
N ALA A 164 13.31 1.31 -18.61
CA ALA A 164 14.41 0.42 -18.97
C ALA A 164 14.24 -0.24 -20.37
N GLY A 165 13.17 0.10 -21.11
CA GLY A 165 12.91 -0.43 -22.46
C GLY A 165 12.25 -1.81 -22.49
N CYS A 166 11.67 -2.28 -21.38
CA CYS A 166 11.08 -3.61 -21.29
C CYS A 166 9.55 -3.62 -21.54
N LYS A 167 8.93 -2.53 -22.01
CA LYS A 167 7.47 -2.39 -22.15
C LYS A 167 6.79 -3.55 -22.88
N ASP A 168 7.42 -4.04 -23.97
CA ASP A 168 6.88 -5.10 -24.83
C ASP A 168 7.00 -6.50 -24.22
N LYS A 169 7.65 -6.62 -23.08
CA LYS A 169 7.87 -7.87 -22.34
C LYS A 169 7.02 -7.97 -21.06
N LEU A 170 6.24 -6.94 -20.74
CA LEU A 170 5.36 -6.92 -19.57
C LEU A 170 3.99 -7.46 -19.97
N LEU A 171 3.48 -8.40 -19.18
CA LEU A 171 2.22 -9.09 -19.41
C LEU A 171 1.36 -9.02 -18.16
N TYR A 172 0.10 -8.59 -18.29
CA TYR A 172 -0.82 -8.65 -17.18
C TYR A 172 -0.98 -10.11 -16.70
N GLY A 173 -0.79 -10.33 -15.41
CA GLY A 173 -1.02 -11.61 -14.75
C GLY A 173 -1.47 -11.33 -13.31
N SER A 174 -2.56 -11.95 -12.86
CA SER A 174 -3.18 -11.63 -11.56
C SER A 174 -2.88 -12.65 -10.47
N MET A 175 -2.51 -13.85 -10.85
CA MET A 175 -2.43 -15.01 -9.92
C MET A 175 -3.78 -15.33 -9.23
N PHE A 176 -4.91 -14.89 -9.82
CA PHE A 176 -6.25 -15.23 -9.38
C PHE A 176 -6.45 -16.78 -9.40
N PRO A 177 -7.17 -17.41 -8.47
CA PRO A 177 -7.89 -16.82 -7.35
C PRO A 177 -7.08 -16.70 -6.04
N PHE A 178 -5.79 -17.02 -6.06
CA PHE A 178 -4.95 -16.98 -4.86
C PHE A 178 -4.68 -15.56 -4.39
N LEU A 179 -4.29 -14.67 -5.31
CA LEU A 179 -4.10 -13.26 -5.04
C LEU A 179 -5.29 -12.42 -5.56
N SER A 180 -5.44 -11.24 -5.00
CA SER A 180 -6.38 -10.21 -5.44
C SER A 180 -5.98 -9.69 -6.82
N PRO A 181 -6.86 -9.77 -7.82
CA PRO A 181 -6.57 -9.17 -9.12
C PRO A 181 -6.41 -7.66 -9.04
N GLY A 182 -7.05 -7.01 -8.07
CA GLY A 182 -6.97 -5.57 -7.85
C GLY A 182 -5.55 -5.06 -7.66
N GLU A 183 -4.65 -5.86 -7.05
CA GLU A 183 -3.23 -5.53 -6.90
C GLU A 183 -2.56 -5.24 -8.24
N ALA A 184 -2.65 -6.15 -9.20
CA ALA A 184 -2.02 -6.01 -10.52
C ALA A 184 -2.82 -5.09 -11.45
N LEU A 185 -4.17 -5.13 -11.39
CA LEU A 185 -5.05 -4.28 -12.19
C LEU A 185 -4.81 -2.80 -11.93
N ALA A 186 -4.73 -2.39 -10.66
CA ALA A 186 -4.57 -0.98 -10.32
C ALA A 186 -3.26 -0.38 -10.81
N GLN A 187 -2.18 -1.16 -10.82
CA GLN A 187 -0.90 -0.70 -11.36
C GLN A 187 -0.99 -0.40 -12.87
N VAL A 188 -1.76 -1.19 -13.63
CA VAL A 188 -1.99 -0.96 -15.06
C VAL A 188 -3.00 0.17 -15.29
N VAL A 189 -4.14 0.17 -14.58
CA VAL A 189 -5.21 1.17 -14.73
C VAL A 189 -4.76 2.57 -14.32
N LEU A 190 -3.97 2.69 -13.26
CA LEU A 190 -3.54 3.96 -12.66
C LEU A 190 -2.06 4.29 -12.93
N GLY A 191 -1.41 3.58 -13.88
CA GLY A 191 0.00 3.77 -14.19
C GLY A 191 0.30 5.07 -14.94
N ARG A 192 1.53 5.59 -14.81
CA ARG A 192 2.02 6.80 -15.51
C ARG A 192 2.65 6.46 -16.87
N PHE A 193 1.85 5.95 -17.78
CA PHE A 193 2.29 5.63 -19.15
C PHE A 193 1.12 5.82 -20.13
N ASP A 194 1.45 5.98 -21.39
CA ASP A 194 0.49 6.26 -22.45
C ASP A 194 -0.50 5.12 -22.70
N TRP A 195 -1.57 5.42 -23.46
CA TRP A 195 -2.64 4.49 -23.76
C TRP A 195 -2.16 3.24 -24.49
N GLU A 196 -1.23 3.40 -25.46
CA GLU A 196 -0.67 2.27 -26.21
C GLU A 196 0.07 1.30 -25.28
N THR A 197 0.94 1.82 -24.43
CA THR A 197 1.67 1.02 -23.41
C THR A 197 0.71 0.34 -22.45
N ARG A 198 -0.34 1.04 -22.02
CA ARG A 198 -1.37 0.49 -21.13
C ARG A 198 -2.10 -0.69 -21.78
N CYS A 199 -2.54 -0.55 -23.04
CA CYS A 199 -3.16 -1.63 -23.80
C CYS A 199 -2.18 -2.79 -24.08
N ALA A 200 -0.89 -2.47 -24.31
CA ALA A 200 0.14 -3.48 -24.53
C ALA A 200 0.28 -4.38 -23.29
N ILE A 201 0.46 -3.78 -22.08
CA ILE A 201 0.61 -4.52 -20.82
C ILE A 201 -0.69 -5.24 -20.45
N ALA A 202 -1.85 -4.59 -20.58
CA ALA A 202 -3.14 -5.17 -20.23
C ALA A 202 -3.43 -6.49 -20.97
N GLY A 203 -2.99 -6.63 -22.24
CA GLY A 203 -3.25 -7.87 -22.96
C GLY A 203 -2.62 -8.00 -24.33
N ASN A 204 -2.29 -6.90 -25.04
CA ASN A 204 -1.83 -7.01 -26.42
C ASN A 204 -0.44 -7.64 -26.55
N ASN A 205 0.45 -7.44 -25.57
CA ASN A 205 1.73 -8.17 -25.54
C ASN A 205 1.50 -9.68 -25.44
N PHE A 206 0.55 -10.10 -24.60
CA PHE A 206 0.25 -11.53 -24.46
C PHE A 206 -0.45 -12.08 -25.71
N ARG A 207 -1.41 -11.35 -26.31
CA ARG A 207 -2.01 -11.74 -27.62
C ARG A 207 -0.97 -11.95 -28.69
N ARG A 208 0.02 -11.06 -28.77
CA ARG A 208 1.13 -11.20 -29.71
C ARG A 208 1.89 -12.53 -29.52
N LEU A 209 2.14 -12.95 -28.28
CA LEU A 209 2.79 -14.24 -28.01
C LEU A 209 1.92 -15.45 -28.40
N LEU A 210 0.59 -15.27 -28.37
CA LEU A 210 -0.38 -16.30 -28.76
C LEU A 210 -0.64 -16.34 -30.28
N GLY A 211 -0.07 -15.37 -31.05
CA GLY A 211 -0.36 -15.20 -32.47
C GLY A 211 -1.77 -14.64 -32.75
N GLU A 212 -2.35 -13.95 -31.76
CA GLU A 212 -3.66 -13.30 -31.85
C GLU A 212 -3.52 -11.83 -32.24
N GLU A 213 -4.53 -11.28 -32.91
CA GLU A 213 -4.58 -9.85 -33.26
C GLU A 213 -4.72 -8.96 -32.01
N PRO A 214 -4.06 -7.80 -32.02
CA PRO A 214 -4.22 -6.85 -30.91
C PRO A 214 -5.62 -6.27 -30.90
N VAL A 215 -6.15 -6.00 -29.70
CA VAL A 215 -7.39 -5.25 -29.50
C VAL A 215 -7.02 -3.77 -29.31
N ILE A 216 -7.63 -2.90 -30.13
CA ILE A 216 -7.40 -1.45 -30.09
C ILE A 216 -8.69 -0.77 -29.66
N PRO A 217 -8.91 -0.59 -28.34
CA PRO A 217 -10.08 0.10 -27.82
C PRO A 217 -9.97 1.61 -28.00
N GLU A 218 -11.10 2.30 -27.91
CA GLU A 218 -11.13 3.76 -27.85
C GLU A 218 -10.37 4.26 -26.61
N GLU A 219 -9.54 5.26 -26.80
CA GLU A 219 -8.72 5.85 -25.75
C GLU A 219 -9.60 6.59 -24.72
N LEU A 220 -9.37 6.31 -23.45
CA LEU A 220 -9.97 7.04 -22.34
C LEU A 220 -8.96 8.02 -21.72
N PRO A 221 -9.44 9.14 -21.16
CA PRO A 221 -8.60 10.09 -20.43
C PRO A 221 -7.88 9.41 -19.25
N GLU A 222 -6.67 9.88 -18.97
CA GLU A 222 -5.92 9.43 -17.79
C GLU A 222 -6.70 9.70 -16.50
N ILE A 223 -6.68 8.71 -15.61
CA ILE A 223 -7.33 8.82 -14.30
C ILE A 223 -6.36 9.47 -13.32
N LYS A 224 -6.73 10.63 -12.81
CA LYS A 224 -6.04 11.24 -11.67
C LYS A 224 -6.58 10.65 -10.37
N ILE A 225 -5.69 10.07 -9.56
CA ILE A 225 -6.06 9.59 -8.21
C ILE A 225 -6.42 10.81 -7.36
N PRO A 226 -7.63 10.90 -6.80
CA PRO A 226 -8.01 12.06 -6.00
C PRO A 226 -7.29 12.08 -4.65
N ALA A 227 -7.08 13.27 -4.09
CA ALA A 227 -6.46 13.46 -2.78
C ALA A 227 -7.39 13.01 -1.64
N LEU A 228 -7.56 11.69 -1.49
CA LEU A 228 -8.48 11.04 -0.55
C LEU A 228 -7.80 10.12 0.45
N PHE A 229 -6.55 9.73 0.22
CA PHE A 229 -5.90 8.70 1.01
C PHE A 229 -4.98 9.29 2.08
N ILE A 230 -4.93 8.62 3.23
CA ILE A 230 -3.88 8.78 4.24
C ILE A 230 -3.17 7.44 4.35
N ASP A 231 -1.91 7.41 3.94
CA ASP A 231 -1.09 6.24 4.18
C ASP A 231 -0.63 6.24 5.64
N ALA A 232 -1.20 5.35 6.43
CA ALA A 232 -0.96 5.28 7.87
C ALA A 232 0.28 4.45 8.23
N HIS A 233 0.91 3.78 7.26
CA HIS A 233 2.04 2.88 7.49
C HIS A 233 2.97 2.84 6.27
N GLY A 234 3.94 3.71 6.27
CA GLY A 234 4.99 3.73 5.26
C GLY A 234 6.39 3.73 5.86
N HIS A 235 7.37 3.71 4.97
CA HIS A 235 8.80 3.74 5.29
C HIS A 235 9.54 4.67 4.33
N THR A 236 10.67 5.21 4.78
CA THR A 236 11.67 5.78 3.88
C THR A 236 12.83 4.81 3.80
N LEU A 237 13.31 4.53 2.60
CA LEU A 237 14.53 3.78 2.41
C LEU A 237 15.74 4.70 2.60
N GLU A 238 16.88 4.13 2.94
CA GLU A 238 18.12 4.86 3.17
C GLU A 238 18.51 5.79 2.01
N GLU A 239 18.31 5.34 0.77
CA GLU A 239 18.52 6.11 -0.47
C GLU A 239 17.49 7.24 -0.70
N ASN A 240 16.33 7.15 -0.04
CA ASN A 240 15.23 8.12 -0.13
C ASN A 240 15.00 8.86 1.18
N THR A 241 15.82 8.60 2.20
CA THR A 241 15.74 9.33 3.46
C THR A 241 16.29 10.75 3.24
N PRO A 242 15.57 11.80 3.66
CA PRO A 242 15.95 13.19 3.42
C PRO A 242 17.31 13.62 3.95
N SER A 243 17.87 12.90 4.91
CA SER A 243 19.21 13.15 5.44
C SER A 243 20.35 12.80 4.47
N ARG A 244 20.07 12.01 3.41
CA ARG A 244 21.01 11.75 2.32
C ARG A 244 20.67 12.63 1.13
N PHE A 245 21.25 13.76 1.14
CA PHE A 245 20.99 14.93 0.34
C PHE A 245 20.88 14.77 -1.16
N PRO A 246 19.95 15.52 -1.78
CA PRO A 246 20.13 15.92 -3.17
C PRO A 246 21.49 16.64 -3.33
N ALA A 247 22.19 16.32 -4.42
CA ALA A 247 23.38 17.07 -4.79
C ALA A 247 23.07 18.58 -4.89
N PRO A 248 24.02 19.48 -4.64
CA PRO A 248 23.81 20.90 -4.83
C PRO A 248 23.18 21.19 -6.21
N GLY A 249 22.01 21.83 -6.25
CA GLY A 249 21.25 22.10 -7.47
C GLY A 249 20.20 21.06 -7.85
N SER A 250 20.02 19.97 -7.08
CA SER A 250 18.90 19.03 -7.26
C SER A 250 17.62 19.56 -6.58
N ARG A 251 16.46 19.02 -6.98
CA ARG A 251 15.18 19.25 -6.31
C ARG A 251 15.32 19.01 -4.80
N SER A 252 14.60 19.77 -3.99
CA SER A 252 14.53 19.51 -2.56
C SER A 252 13.97 18.12 -2.29
N VAL A 253 14.33 17.53 -1.18
CA VAL A 253 13.82 16.20 -0.82
C VAL A 253 12.29 16.22 -0.72
N TRP A 254 11.73 17.30 -0.15
CA TRP A 254 10.28 17.48 -0.07
C TRP A 254 9.63 17.51 -1.47
N GLU A 255 10.16 18.28 -2.43
CA GLU A 255 9.62 18.33 -3.80
C GLU A 255 9.54 16.95 -4.44
N SER A 256 10.55 16.11 -4.22
CA SER A 256 10.54 14.72 -4.71
C SER A 256 9.42 13.88 -4.07
N TRP A 257 9.15 14.07 -2.77
CA TRP A 257 8.06 13.38 -2.10
C TRP A 257 6.70 13.95 -2.46
N GLU A 258 6.57 15.26 -2.59
CA GLU A 258 5.33 15.94 -2.98
C GLU A 258 4.77 15.39 -4.29
N GLU A 259 5.62 15.24 -5.31
CA GLU A 259 5.23 14.65 -6.61
C GLU A 259 4.66 13.23 -6.44
N LYS A 260 5.29 12.40 -5.59
CA LYS A 260 4.81 11.04 -5.32
C LYS A 260 3.49 11.04 -4.56
N LEU A 261 3.38 11.85 -3.50
CA LEU A 261 2.16 11.96 -2.71
C LEU A 261 0.98 12.46 -3.56
N ASP A 262 1.23 13.43 -4.45
CA ASP A 262 0.21 13.95 -5.36
C ASP A 262 -0.22 12.91 -6.39
N PHE A 263 0.73 12.15 -6.94
CA PHE A 263 0.41 11.08 -7.87
C PHE A 263 -0.46 9.99 -7.23
N PHE A 264 -0.11 9.55 -6.03
CA PHE A 264 -0.87 8.53 -5.31
C PHE A 264 -2.12 9.07 -4.58
N GLY A 265 -2.43 10.36 -4.70
CA GLY A 265 -3.58 10.97 -4.01
C GLY A 265 -3.47 10.92 -2.48
N LEU A 266 -2.23 10.92 -1.95
CA LEU A 266 -1.98 10.88 -0.52
C LEU A 266 -2.04 12.29 0.08
N THR A 267 -3.04 12.54 0.91
CA THR A 267 -3.13 13.81 1.68
C THR A 267 -2.12 13.84 2.80
N ASN A 268 -1.85 12.70 3.41
CA ASN A 268 -0.82 12.52 4.43
C ASN A 268 -0.10 11.19 4.23
N PHE A 269 1.18 11.19 4.59
CA PHE A 269 2.04 10.02 4.64
C PHE A 269 2.65 9.88 6.03
N LEU A 270 2.24 8.84 6.77
CA LEU A 270 2.72 8.54 8.10
C LEU A 270 3.72 7.39 8.02
N PHE A 271 4.96 7.65 8.36
CA PHE A 271 6.03 6.71 8.05
C PHE A 271 7.08 6.59 9.16
N THR A 272 7.82 5.50 9.11
CA THR A 272 8.97 5.27 9.98
C THR A 272 10.25 5.23 9.13
N PRO A 273 11.26 6.03 9.41
CA PRO A 273 12.57 5.84 8.79
C PRO A 273 13.10 4.44 9.09
N SER A 274 13.50 3.70 8.06
CA SER A 274 13.91 2.29 8.19
C SER A 274 15.12 2.13 9.10
N GLU A 275 15.98 3.14 9.14
CA GLU A 275 17.19 3.20 9.97
C GLU A 275 16.84 3.14 11.48
N THR A 276 15.75 3.80 11.89
CA THR A 276 15.35 3.84 13.32
C THR A 276 14.77 2.53 13.82
N ILE A 277 14.26 1.68 12.90
CA ILE A 277 13.82 0.31 13.21
C ILE A 277 15.03 -0.62 13.32
N GLY A 278 16.03 -0.41 12.46
CA GLY A 278 17.22 -1.27 12.38
C GLY A 278 18.19 -1.06 13.52
N ASP A 279 18.44 0.20 13.91
CA ASP A 279 19.40 0.55 14.96
C ASP A 279 19.05 1.89 15.65
N ALA A 280 18.15 1.83 16.62
CA ALA A 280 17.76 2.99 17.43
C ALA A 280 18.91 3.60 18.25
N SER A 281 20.08 2.91 18.37
CA SER A 281 21.26 3.45 19.06
C SER A 281 22.01 4.50 18.25
N LYS A 282 21.81 4.50 16.92
CA LYS A 282 22.52 5.41 15.99
C LYS A 282 21.62 6.48 15.37
N PHE A 283 20.33 6.20 15.27
CA PHE A 283 19.42 7.01 14.49
C PHE A 283 18.24 7.50 15.32
N ASN A 284 17.87 8.76 15.12
CA ASN A 284 16.67 9.40 15.68
C ASN A 284 15.84 9.94 14.50
N ALA A 285 14.54 9.63 14.46
CA ALA A 285 13.68 9.98 13.34
C ALA A 285 13.56 11.51 13.14
N LYS A 286 13.47 12.27 14.23
CA LYS A 286 13.44 13.73 14.14
C LYS A 286 14.69 14.31 13.46
N ASP A 287 15.87 13.78 13.76
CA ASP A 287 17.12 14.25 13.15
C ASP A 287 17.22 13.87 11.68
N LEU A 288 16.67 12.70 11.32
CA LEU A 288 16.68 12.22 9.94
C LEU A 288 15.69 12.96 9.03
N ILE A 289 14.46 13.17 9.51
CA ILE A 289 13.33 13.53 8.64
C ILE A 289 12.55 14.76 9.10
N GLY A 290 12.80 15.28 10.30
CA GLY A 290 11.99 16.34 10.91
C GLY A 290 11.85 17.59 10.01
N SER A 291 12.96 18.06 9.41
CA SER A 291 12.92 19.21 8.50
C SER A 291 12.05 18.97 7.26
N CYS A 292 12.11 17.79 6.66
CA CYS A 292 11.27 17.45 5.51
C CYS A 292 9.78 17.40 5.91
N CYS A 293 9.46 16.91 7.11
CA CYS A 293 8.09 16.93 7.63
C CYS A 293 7.59 18.37 7.84
N GLU A 294 8.43 19.29 8.32
CA GLU A 294 8.12 20.71 8.46
C GLU A 294 7.90 21.37 7.08
N ASP A 295 8.82 21.13 6.13
CA ASP A 295 8.73 21.66 4.75
C ASP A 295 7.46 21.15 4.05
N SER A 296 7.01 19.95 4.37
CA SER A 296 5.77 19.36 3.86
C SER A 296 4.48 19.99 4.41
N ALA A 297 4.59 20.99 5.29
CA ALA A 297 3.47 21.54 6.06
C ALA A 297 2.65 20.45 6.80
N GLY A 298 3.31 19.36 7.23
CA GLY A 298 2.73 18.24 7.96
C GLY A 298 1.98 17.23 7.10
N ARG A 299 2.13 17.24 5.78
CA ARG A 299 1.67 16.14 4.91
C ARG A 299 2.48 14.87 5.18
N MET A 300 3.77 14.99 5.41
CA MET A 300 4.63 13.93 5.92
C MET A 300 4.74 14.04 7.44
N ARG A 301 4.57 12.91 8.13
CA ARG A 301 4.76 12.84 9.58
C ARG A 301 5.38 11.50 9.94
N TYR A 302 6.17 11.49 11.00
CA TYR A 302 6.98 10.33 11.32
C TYR A 302 6.58 9.64 12.63
N PHE A 303 6.92 8.35 12.70
CA PHE A 303 7.01 7.58 13.94
C PHE A 303 8.46 7.52 14.41
N GLU A 304 8.68 7.66 15.70
CA GLU A 304 10.00 7.35 16.29
C GLU A 304 10.11 5.85 16.55
N GLY A 305 11.28 5.28 16.21
CA GLY A 305 11.57 3.88 16.48
C GLY A 305 11.91 3.60 17.95
N PHE A 306 11.46 2.44 18.46
CA PHE A 306 11.88 1.93 19.76
C PHE A 306 12.41 0.51 19.60
N ASP A 307 13.64 0.28 20.09
CA ASP A 307 14.29 -1.02 20.11
C ASP A 307 14.69 -1.39 21.54
N PRO A 308 14.08 -2.42 22.14
CA PRO A 308 14.36 -2.80 23.52
C PRO A 308 15.81 -3.28 23.77
N ARG A 309 16.55 -3.63 22.73
CA ARG A 309 17.97 -4.01 22.82
C ARG A 309 18.86 -2.80 23.15
N TYR A 310 18.40 -1.59 22.82
CA TYR A 310 19.03 -0.30 23.06
C TYR A 310 18.11 0.59 23.90
N LEU A 311 17.70 0.07 25.05
CA LEU A 311 16.63 0.68 25.86
C LEU A 311 16.88 2.14 26.22
N ARG A 312 18.09 2.47 26.68
CA ARG A 312 18.45 3.83 27.09
C ARG A 312 18.39 4.79 25.91
N GLU A 313 19.05 4.45 24.82
CA GLU A 313 19.13 5.27 23.62
C GLU A 313 17.74 5.45 22.99
N SER A 314 16.93 4.38 22.94
CA SER A 314 15.55 4.43 22.46
C SER A 314 14.68 5.37 23.30
N LEU A 315 14.80 5.33 24.63
CA LEU A 315 14.06 6.24 25.51
C LEU A 315 14.52 7.69 25.34
N GLU A 316 15.84 7.96 25.22
CA GLU A 316 16.38 9.28 24.92
C GLU A 316 15.84 9.81 23.57
N ASN A 317 15.79 8.98 22.53
CA ASN A 317 15.20 9.32 21.23
C ASN A 317 13.70 9.64 21.34
N LEU A 318 12.94 8.85 22.08
CA LEU A 318 11.51 9.09 22.30
C LEU A 318 11.26 10.40 23.05
N GLU A 319 12.00 10.68 24.13
CA GLU A 319 11.89 11.95 24.88
C GLU A 319 12.20 13.17 23.99
N LYS A 320 13.06 13.04 23.01
CA LYS A 320 13.39 14.07 22.03
C LYS A 320 12.30 14.27 20.96
N SER A 321 11.74 13.16 20.47
CA SER A 321 10.84 13.17 19.30
C SER A 321 9.36 13.33 19.65
N LEU A 322 8.87 12.73 20.75
CA LEU A 322 7.43 12.74 21.09
C LEU A 322 6.82 14.12 21.34
N PRO A 323 7.56 15.13 21.87
CA PRO A 323 7.04 16.51 21.94
C PRO A 323 6.88 17.20 20.59
N ASP A 324 7.52 16.68 19.54
CA ASP A 324 7.44 17.26 18.21
C ASP A 324 6.04 17.04 17.62
N PRO A 325 5.37 18.09 17.09
CA PRO A 325 4.07 17.95 16.44
C PRO A 325 4.12 17.09 15.16
N MET A 326 5.29 16.94 14.51
CA MET A 326 5.47 16.08 13.35
C MET A 326 5.59 14.60 13.73
N CYS A 327 5.90 14.26 15.00
CA CYS A 327 5.91 12.91 15.49
C CYS A 327 4.49 12.44 15.83
N VAL A 328 3.97 11.45 15.09
CA VAL A 328 2.60 10.94 15.27
C VAL A 328 2.50 9.79 16.25
N GLY A 329 3.61 9.11 16.57
CA GLY A 329 3.61 7.94 17.45
C GLY A 329 4.95 7.24 17.52
N ILE A 330 4.90 6.00 18.01
CA ILE A 330 6.06 5.15 18.21
C ILE A 330 5.92 3.90 17.35
N LYS A 331 7.00 3.49 16.67
CA LYS A 331 7.08 2.22 15.93
C LYS A 331 7.90 1.21 16.72
N ILE A 332 7.37 -0.01 16.87
CA ILE A 332 8.09 -1.17 17.40
C ILE A 332 8.06 -2.32 16.38
N HIS A 333 9.12 -3.12 16.40
CA HIS A 333 9.26 -4.22 15.43
C HIS A 333 9.85 -5.48 16.10
N PRO A 334 9.07 -6.23 16.93
CA PRO A 334 9.60 -7.35 17.71
C PRO A 334 10.30 -8.43 16.89
N ALA A 335 9.83 -8.73 15.69
CA ALA A 335 10.51 -9.66 14.78
C ALA A 335 11.90 -9.15 14.37
N GLY A 336 12.04 -7.89 14.02
CA GLY A 336 13.32 -7.25 13.68
C GLY A 336 14.27 -7.19 14.88
N HIS A 337 13.73 -6.91 16.07
CA HIS A 337 14.46 -6.90 17.32
C HIS A 337 14.81 -8.29 17.84
N ARG A 338 14.20 -9.36 17.31
CA ARG A 338 14.29 -10.74 17.80
C ARG A 338 13.96 -10.85 19.30
N THR A 339 13.02 -10.04 19.76
CA THR A 339 12.57 -9.94 21.14
C THR A 339 11.07 -10.18 21.16
N ASP A 340 10.62 -11.13 21.98
CA ASP A 340 9.19 -11.46 22.08
C ASP A 340 8.37 -10.24 22.49
N ALA A 341 7.25 -10.01 21.82
CA ALA A 341 6.41 -8.84 22.05
C ALA A 341 5.78 -8.77 23.46
N ASP A 342 5.70 -9.91 24.16
CA ASP A 342 5.29 -10.00 25.57
C ASP A 342 6.46 -9.81 26.56
N SER A 343 7.67 -9.50 26.07
CA SER A 343 8.81 -9.21 26.93
C SER A 343 8.59 -7.99 27.82
N PRO A 344 8.96 -8.04 29.12
CA PRO A 344 8.91 -6.86 29.99
C PRO A 344 9.73 -5.67 29.47
N LEU A 345 10.68 -5.89 28.58
CA LEU A 345 11.48 -4.82 27.97
C LEU A 345 10.63 -3.83 27.15
N TYR A 346 9.44 -4.27 26.67
CA TYR A 346 8.50 -3.37 25.98
C TYR A 346 7.64 -2.56 26.96
N GLU A 347 7.63 -2.85 28.24
CA GLU A 347 6.82 -2.10 29.21
C GLU A 347 7.16 -0.60 29.21
N GLU A 348 8.45 -0.25 29.07
CA GLU A 348 8.91 1.13 29.07
C GLU A 348 8.35 1.95 27.89
N VAL A 349 8.20 1.34 26.70
CA VAL A 349 7.59 2.05 25.57
C VAL A 349 6.10 2.33 25.79
N PHE A 350 5.36 1.44 26.49
CA PHE A 350 3.98 1.71 26.85
C PHE A 350 3.87 2.82 27.91
N LYS A 351 4.77 2.86 28.89
CA LYS A 351 4.82 3.94 29.91
C LYS A 351 5.04 5.31 29.24
N ILE A 352 6.03 5.40 28.34
CA ILE A 352 6.33 6.67 27.67
C ILE A 352 5.22 7.07 26.67
N ALA A 353 4.62 6.11 25.98
CA ALA A 353 3.45 6.35 25.13
C ALA A 353 2.27 6.93 25.92
N ALA A 354 1.95 6.35 27.08
CA ALA A 354 0.93 6.87 27.99
C ALA A 354 1.25 8.28 28.49
N LYS A 355 2.52 8.53 28.87
CA LYS A 355 3.00 9.85 29.33
C LYS A 355 2.75 10.96 28.30
N TYR A 356 2.99 10.67 27.00
CA TYR A 356 2.86 11.64 25.92
C TYR A 356 1.50 11.58 25.19
N GLY A 357 0.63 10.62 25.53
CA GLY A 357 -0.64 10.38 24.83
C GLY A 357 -0.46 9.98 23.36
N LYS A 358 0.68 9.38 23.02
CA LYS A 358 1.02 8.99 21.65
C LYS A 358 0.69 7.52 21.41
N PRO A 359 0.20 7.15 20.20
CA PRO A 359 -0.06 5.75 19.87
C PRO A 359 1.22 4.96 19.62
N ILE A 360 1.12 3.64 19.77
CA ILE A 360 2.14 2.68 19.35
C ILE A 360 1.63 1.94 18.10
N MET A 361 2.45 1.89 17.06
CA MET A 361 2.29 1.00 15.91
C MET A 361 3.31 -0.13 16.02
N THR A 362 2.85 -1.37 15.91
CA THR A 362 3.74 -2.53 15.88
C THR A 362 3.78 -3.17 14.49
N HIS A 363 4.91 -3.77 14.15
CA HIS A 363 4.89 -4.84 13.15
C HIS A 363 4.22 -6.07 13.78
N SER A 364 3.18 -6.62 13.16
CA SER A 364 2.52 -7.83 13.62
C SER A 364 2.39 -8.85 12.49
N TRP A 365 2.68 -10.13 12.79
CA TRP A 365 2.68 -11.18 11.78
C TRP A 365 2.39 -12.54 12.39
N GLY A 366 1.76 -13.43 11.60
CA GLY A 366 1.61 -14.83 11.98
C GLY A 366 2.93 -15.60 11.93
N ILE A 367 2.97 -16.76 12.55
CA ILE A 367 4.12 -17.67 12.47
C ILE A 367 4.35 -18.06 11.00
N SER A 368 5.60 -17.98 10.56
CA SER A 368 5.99 -18.22 9.18
C SER A 368 7.20 -19.15 9.10
N ASP A 369 7.09 -20.21 8.31
CA ASP A 369 8.19 -21.16 8.10
C ASP A 369 9.33 -20.53 7.29
N TYR A 370 9.01 -19.63 6.35
CA TYR A 370 10.01 -18.95 5.54
C TYR A 370 10.71 -17.80 6.27
N ASN A 371 10.08 -17.26 7.32
CA ASN A 371 10.65 -16.20 8.16
C ASN A 371 10.40 -16.47 9.65
N PRO A 372 11.19 -17.35 10.29
CA PRO A 372 10.95 -17.79 11.67
C PRO A 372 10.98 -16.69 12.74
N VAL A 373 11.57 -15.52 12.44
CA VAL A 373 11.61 -14.40 13.41
C VAL A 373 10.23 -13.76 13.62
N GLN A 374 9.26 -14.01 12.73
CA GLN A 374 7.89 -13.50 12.87
C GLN A 374 7.19 -14.01 14.15
N LYS A 375 7.63 -15.16 14.70
CA LYS A 375 7.14 -15.69 15.98
C LYS A 375 7.22 -14.70 17.15
N HIS A 376 8.09 -13.70 17.05
CA HIS A 376 8.26 -12.67 18.09
C HIS A 376 7.18 -11.57 18.00
N SER A 377 6.48 -11.45 16.86
CA SER A 377 5.51 -10.39 16.57
C SER A 377 4.06 -10.89 16.48
N THR A 378 3.75 -12.10 16.98
CA THR A 378 2.37 -12.58 16.87
C THR A 378 1.41 -11.72 17.68
N PRO A 379 0.19 -11.40 17.15
CA PRO A 379 -0.69 -10.41 17.78
C PRO A 379 -1.08 -10.71 19.22
N GLU A 380 -1.28 -11.97 19.59
CA GLU A 380 -1.67 -12.39 20.94
C GLU A 380 -0.60 -12.12 22.00
N ARG A 381 0.68 -12.02 21.61
CA ARG A 381 1.76 -11.70 22.55
C ARG A 381 1.65 -10.31 23.15
N PHE A 382 0.98 -9.36 22.47
CA PHE A 382 0.78 -8.01 22.99
C PHE A 382 -0.29 -7.91 24.09
N GLU A 383 -1.03 -8.99 24.35
CA GLU A 383 -2.18 -8.95 25.25
C GLU A 383 -1.87 -8.45 26.65
N CYS A 384 -0.70 -8.82 27.22
CA CYS A 384 -0.30 -8.37 28.57
C CYS A 384 -0.16 -6.85 28.63
N HIS A 385 0.44 -6.23 27.63
CA HIS A 385 0.62 -4.78 27.57
C HIS A 385 -0.68 -4.04 27.28
N LEU A 386 -1.54 -4.56 26.38
CA LEU A 386 -2.84 -3.96 26.10
C LEU A 386 -3.76 -3.95 27.31
N LYS A 387 -3.67 -4.97 28.18
CA LYS A 387 -4.40 -5.00 29.45
C LYS A 387 -3.83 -4.02 30.48
N ALA A 388 -2.50 -3.89 30.54
CA ALA A 388 -1.83 -3.05 31.53
C ALA A 388 -1.95 -1.55 31.22
N TYR A 389 -2.06 -1.19 29.92
CA TYR A 389 -2.09 0.19 29.42
C TYR A 389 -3.30 0.44 28.51
N PRO A 390 -4.54 0.36 29.01
CA PRO A 390 -5.75 0.51 28.19
C PRO A 390 -5.92 1.92 27.59
N GLU A 391 -5.23 2.92 28.12
CA GLU A 391 -5.21 4.30 27.60
C GLU A 391 -4.30 4.47 26.40
N VAL A 392 -3.38 3.54 26.13
CA VAL A 392 -2.45 3.62 25.00
C VAL A 392 -3.14 3.11 23.74
N ARG A 393 -3.33 4.00 22.78
CA ARG A 393 -3.84 3.65 21.46
C ARG A 393 -2.82 2.78 20.72
N PHE A 394 -3.28 1.71 20.06
CA PHE A 394 -2.40 0.70 19.51
C PHE A 394 -2.81 0.28 18.10
N VAL A 395 -1.84 0.10 17.19
CA VAL A 395 -2.08 -0.35 15.82
C VAL A 395 -1.32 -1.64 15.55
N PHE A 396 -2.05 -2.68 15.17
CA PHE A 396 -1.47 -3.88 14.60
C PHE A 396 -1.14 -3.61 13.13
N GLY A 397 0.08 -3.16 12.84
CA GLY A 397 0.58 -3.02 11.49
C GLY A 397 0.46 -4.36 10.76
N HIS A 398 0.03 -4.32 9.49
CA HIS A 398 -0.27 -5.49 8.66
C HIS A 398 -1.45 -6.34 9.15
N THR A 399 -2.19 -5.91 10.16
CA THR A 399 -3.32 -6.65 10.77
C THR A 399 -3.02 -8.15 10.98
N GLY A 400 -1.84 -8.44 11.55
CA GLY A 400 -1.37 -9.82 11.79
C GLY A 400 -0.71 -10.48 10.57
N GLY A 401 -0.53 -9.76 9.48
CA GLY A 401 0.13 -10.25 8.27
C GLY A 401 -0.76 -11.15 7.41
N ARG A 402 -0.18 -12.21 6.89
CA ARG A 402 -0.86 -13.15 5.99
C ARG A 402 -2.06 -13.83 6.67
N PRO A 403 -2.94 -14.50 5.91
CA PRO A 403 -4.19 -15.11 6.44
C PRO A 403 -4.03 -15.97 7.70
N ASN A 404 -2.86 -16.59 7.92
CA ASN A 404 -2.60 -17.38 9.13
C ASN A 404 -2.42 -16.52 10.42
N GLY A 405 -2.04 -15.26 10.31
CA GLY A 405 -1.90 -14.35 11.46
C GLY A 405 -3.11 -13.44 11.68
N PHE A 406 -3.92 -13.24 10.62
CA PHE A 406 -5.09 -12.38 10.66
C PHE A 406 -6.09 -12.71 11.79
N PRO A 407 -6.49 -13.98 12.04
CA PRO A 407 -7.47 -14.30 13.09
C PRO A 407 -7.03 -13.86 14.50
N ALA A 408 -5.72 -13.94 14.78
CA ALA A 408 -5.18 -13.49 16.06
C ALA A 408 -5.26 -11.95 16.19
N ALA A 409 -4.93 -11.20 15.12
CA ALA A 409 -5.06 -9.76 15.10
C ALA A 409 -6.52 -9.32 15.22
N ALA A 410 -7.44 -9.89 14.45
CA ALA A 410 -8.87 -9.61 14.51
C ALA A 410 -9.43 -9.83 15.92
N LYS A 411 -9.06 -10.93 16.58
CA LYS A 411 -9.40 -11.21 17.96
C LYS A 411 -8.91 -10.12 18.92
N MET A 412 -7.67 -9.66 18.78
CA MET A 412 -7.11 -8.60 19.64
C MET A 412 -7.79 -7.26 19.38
N ILE A 413 -7.98 -6.89 18.12
CA ILE A 413 -8.66 -5.65 17.75
C ILE A 413 -10.09 -5.63 18.30
N ASN A 414 -10.85 -6.72 18.16
CA ASN A 414 -12.22 -6.81 18.64
C ASN A 414 -12.31 -6.82 20.17
N LYS A 415 -11.32 -7.37 20.85
CA LYS A 415 -11.27 -7.45 22.32
C LYS A 415 -10.86 -6.14 22.98
N TYR A 416 -9.96 -5.37 22.35
CA TYR A 416 -9.36 -4.17 22.92
C TYR A 416 -9.78 -2.93 22.13
N PRO A 417 -10.67 -2.05 22.71
CA PRO A 417 -11.22 -0.91 21.98
C PRO A 417 -10.19 0.14 21.56
N GLN A 418 -9.01 0.20 22.20
CA GLN A 418 -7.90 1.08 21.83
C GLN A 418 -7.10 0.60 20.60
N CYS A 419 -7.39 -0.62 20.08
CA CYS A 419 -6.63 -1.20 18.98
C CYS A 419 -7.26 -0.95 17.62
N MET A 420 -6.43 -0.81 16.60
CA MET A 420 -6.76 -0.75 15.17
C MET A 420 -5.83 -1.65 14.36
N GLY A 421 -6.17 -1.87 13.10
CA GLY A 421 -5.31 -2.55 12.12
C GLY A 421 -5.11 -1.73 10.85
N ASP A 422 -4.07 -2.04 10.08
CA ASP A 422 -3.84 -1.48 8.75
C ASP A 422 -3.58 -2.58 7.71
N PHE A 423 -3.66 -2.22 6.42
CA PHE A 423 -3.49 -3.13 5.28
C PHE A 423 -2.14 -3.01 4.60
N SER A 424 -1.12 -2.52 5.30
CA SER A 424 0.23 -2.44 4.74
C SER A 424 0.87 -3.82 4.53
N GLY A 425 1.88 -3.90 3.68
CA GLY A 425 2.64 -5.12 3.45
C GLY A 425 2.12 -6.00 2.29
N ASP A 426 2.72 -7.18 2.15
CA ASP A 426 2.38 -8.15 1.11
C ASP A 426 1.14 -8.99 1.44
N LEU A 427 0.02 -8.32 1.63
CA LEU A 427 -1.27 -8.91 2.02
C LEU A 427 -2.23 -9.08 0.83
N PHE A 428 -1.70 -9.34 -0.36
CA PHE A 428 -2.47 -9.33 -1.61
C PHE A 428 -3.37 -10.55 -1.83
N PHE A 429 -3.72 -11.26 -0.78
CA PHE A 429 -4.63 -12.42 -0.86
C PHE A 429 -6.03 -11.98 -1.30
N ASN A 430 -6.59 -12.71 -2.24
CA ASN A 430 -7.92 -12.43 -2.75
C ASN A 430 -8.95 -12.38 -1.61
N GLY A 431 -9.74 -11.31 -1.59
CA GLY A 431 -10.77 -11.06 -0.57
C GLY A 431 -10.27 -10.67 0.82
N HIS A 432 -8.96 -10.48 1.03
CA HIS A 432 -8.40 -10.20 2.36
C HIS A 432 -9.02 -8.95 3.02
N ILE A 433 -9.09 -7.82 2.31
CA ILE A 433 -9.69 -6.59 2.86
C ILE A 433 -11.19 -6.78 3.11
N ARG A 434 -11.93 -7.43 2.19
CA ARG A 434 -13.35 -7.75 2.37
C ARG A 434 -13.57 -8.55 3.65
N HIS A 435 -12.79 -9.61 3.85
CA HIS A 435 -12.85 -10.46 5.03
C HIS A 435 -12.53 -9.68 6.31
N ALA A 436 -11.50 -8.83 6.29
CA ALA A 436 -11.16 -7.98 7.42
C ALA A 436 -12.28 -7.00 7.79
N VAL A 437 -12.96 -6.41 6.78
CA VAL A 437 -14.11 -5.52 7.02
C VAL A 437 -15.27 -6.30 7.65
N SER A 438 -15.53 -7.55 7.23
CA SER A 438 -16.60 -8.35 7.81
C SER A 438 -16.33 -8.77 9.25
N GLU A 439 -15.07 -9.08 9.60
CA GLU A 439 -14.67 -9.57 10.93
C GLU A 439 -14.41 -8.45 11.94
N ILE A 440 -13.88 -7.33 11.51
CA ILE A 440 -13.42 -6.24 12.40
C ILE A 440 -14.34 -5.01 12.30
N GLY A 441 -14.88 -4.74 11.09
CA GLY A 441 -15.62 -3.53 10.77
C GLY A 441 -14.72 -2.41 10.23
N ALA A 442 -15.26 -1.63 9.29
CA ALA A 442 -14.53 -0.55 8.61
C ALA A 442 -14.01 0.54 9.57
N ASP A 443 -14.67 0.74 10.72
CA ASP A 443 -14.31 1.78 11.71
C ASP A 443 -12.96 1.51 12.42
N ARG A 444 -12.43 0.29 12.33
CA ARG A 444 -11.23 -0.16 13.06
C ARG A 444 -10.05 -0.49 12.12
N LEU A 445 -10.16 -0.17 10.84
CA LEU A 445 -9.18 -0.49 9.81
C LEU A 445 -8.69 0.79 9.13
N MET A 446 -7.41 0.81 8.75
CA MET A 446 -6.77 1.95 8.09
C MET A 446 -6.05 1.51 6.82
N PHE A 447 -6.04 2.39 5.83
CA PHE A 447 -5.18 2.28 4.66
C PHE A 447 -3.72 2.46 5.09
N GLY A 448 -2.88 1.54 4.67
CA GLY A 448 -1.43 1.56 4.83
C GLY A 448 -0.80 0.76 3.69
N THR A 449 0.42 1.05 3.32
CA THR A 449 1.00 0.45 2.11
C THR A 449 2.33 -0.26 2.31
N ASP A 450 3.13 0.10 3.29
CA ASP A 450 4.56 -0.21 3.34
C ASP A 450 5.36 0.51 2.24
N MET A 451 4.82 1.59 1.66
CA MET A 451 5.64 2.44 0.81
C MET A 451 6.89 2.90 1.61
N TYR A 452 8.08 2.87 1.14
CA TYR A 452 8.53 2.88 -0.25
C TYR A 452 8.72 1.49 -0.88
N TRP A 453 8.65 0.40 -0.13
CA TRP A 453 8.81 -0.95 -0.70
C TRP A 453 7.65 -1.37 -1.59
N ILE A 454 6.42 -1.03 -1.19
CA ILE A 454 5.21 -1.47 -1.88
C ILE A 454 4.52 -0.28 -2.53
N ASP A 455 4.09 -0.45 -3.76
CA ASP A 455 3.36 0.54 -4.52
C ASP A 455 1.96 0.75 -3.90
N PRO A 456 1.58 1.98 -3.55
CA PRO A 456 0.26 2.27 -2.98
C PRO A 456 -0.92 1.79 -3.83
N ARG A 457 -0.74 1.71 -5.16
CA ARG A 457 -1.78 1.22 -6.08
C ARG A 457 -2.17 -0.23 -5.80
N CYS A 458 -1.26 -1.06 -5.27
CA CYS A 458 -1.55 -2.44 -4.91
C CYS A 458 -2.67 -2.51 -3.86
N THR A 459 -2.51 -1.83 -2.73
CA THR A 459 -3.53 -1.78 -1.66
C THR A 459 -4.78 -1.00 -2.11
N MET A 460 -4.62 0.07 -2.90
CA MET A 460 -5.75 0.80 -3.49
C MET A 460 -6.61 -0.11 -4.37
N GLY A 461 -5.98 -0.92 -5.22
CA GLY A 461 -6.69 -1.85 -6.10
C GLY A 461 -7.50 -2.90 -5.34
N MET A 462 -6.91 -3.46 -4.28
CA MET A 462 -7.62 -4.39 -3.39
C MET A 462 -8.83 -3.75 -2.69
N LEU A 463 -8.73 -2.47 -2.33
CA LEU A 463 -9.85 -1.75 -1.73
C LEU A 463 -10.91 -1.39 -2.78
N LEU A 464 -10.50 -1.02 -4.00
CA LEU A 464 -11.39 -0.67 -5.11
C LEU A 464 -12.19 -1.88 -5.62
N GLU A 465 -11.62 -3.09 -5.63
CA GLU A 465 -12.32 -4.30 -6.10
C GLU A 465 -13.51 -4.71 -5.22
N ILE A 466 -13.65 -4.14 -4.02
CA ILE A 466 -14.80 -4.40 -3.14
C ILE A 466 -15.95 -3.51 -3.59
N GLU A 467 -16.67 -3.95 -4.64
CA GLU A 467 -17.74 -3.14 -5.27
C GLU A 467 -18.90 -2.81 -4.31
N ASP A 468 -19.22 -3.71 -3.39
CA ASP A 468 -20.31 -3.59 -2.40
C ASP A 468 -19.88 -2.84 -1.12
N LEU A 469 -18.62 -2.43 -0.98
CA LEU A 469 -18.19 -1.56 0.11
C LEU A 469 -18.82 -0.17 -0.06
N SER A 470 -19.54 0.29 0.99
CA SER A 470 -20.13 1.62 0.95
C SER A 470 -19.06 2.71 0.78
N ASP A 471 -19.39 3.80 0.08
CA ASP A 471 -18.44 4.92 -0.09
C ASP A 471 -18.03 5.52 1.27
N GLU A 472 -18.91 5.45 2.29
CA GLU A 472 -18.59 5.91 3.65
C GLU A 472 -17.56 5.00 4.32
N ASP A 473 -17.71 3.69 4.23
CA ASP A 473 -16.75 2.74 4.80
C ASP A 473 -15.43 2.75 4.03
N PHE A 474 -15.50 2.93 2.71
CA PHE A 474 -14.30 3.18 1.91
C PHE A 474 -13.52 4.39 2.43
N LEU A 475 -14.18 5.56 2.63
CA LEU A 475 -13.52 6.76 3.13
C LEU A 475 -13.03 6.61 4.58
N LYS A 476 -13.71 5.84 5.42
CA LYS A 476 -13.20 5.53 6.76
C LYS A 476 -11.85 4.84 6.67
N ILE A 477 -11.75 3.78 5.89
CA ILE A 477 -10.52 3.01 5.69
C ILE A 477 -9.47 3.87 5.00
N ALA A 478 -9.82 4.53 3.90
CA ALA A 478 -8.89 5.30 3.08
C ALA A 478 -8.24 6.48 3.82
N SER A 479 -8.96 7.12 4.74
CA SER A 479 -8.42 8.33 5.41
C SER A 479 -9.02 8.67 6.77
N LEU A 480 -10.35 8.57 6.96
CA LEU A 480 -10.98 9.22 8.12
C LEU A 480 -10.55 8.59 9.45
N ASN A 481 -10.34 7.27 9.48
CA ASN A 481 -9.89 6.56 10.67
C ASN A 481 -8.46 6.99 11.06
N ALA A 482 -7.53 6.99 10.10
CA ALA A 482 -6.16 7.45 10.34
C ALA A 482 -6.12 8.91 10.77
N LYS A 483 -6.91 9.76 10.10
CA LYS A 483 -7.03 11.17 10.44
C LYS A 483 -7.49 11.38 11.89
N HIS A 484 -8.53 10.67 12.31
CA HIS A 484 -9.05 10.74 13.68
C HIS A 484 -8.07 10.17 14.70
N PHE A 485 -7.49 9.00 14.37
CA PHE A 485 -6.63 8.26 15.28
C PHE A 485 -5.30 8.98 15.54
N TYR A 486 -4.66 9.55 14.53
CA TYR A 486 -3.37 10.25 14.65
C TYR A 486 -3.49 11.77 14.83
N GLY A 487 -4.66 12.36 14.55
CA GLY A 487 -4.87 13.81 14.66
C GLY A 487 -4.16 14.60 13.53
N VAL A 488 -4.20 14.10 12.31
CA VAL A 488 -3.54 14.68 11.13
C VAL A 488 -4.51 15.36 10.16
#